data_e00b4d014020b1891e3c38edcbd41666
#
_entry.id   e00b4d014020b1891e3c38edcbd41666
#
_cell.length_a   1.000
_cell.length_b   1.000
_cell.length_c   1.000
_cell.angle_alpha   90.00
_cell.angle_beta   90.00
_cell.angle_gamma   90.00
#
_symmetry.space_group_name_H-M   'P 1'
#
loop_
_entity.id
_entity.type
_entity.pdbx_description
1 polymer ?
#
loop_
_entity_poly.entity_id
_entity_poly.type
_entity_poly.pdbx_seq_one_letter_code
_entity_poly.pdbx_strand_id
1 'polypeptide(L)'
;MSITVYPARKIITMNPAQPHASHVAVRDGRILSVGTLDQVSAWGAPTVDPRFADKVLMPGFIEGHSHLKEGSMWDMHYLGWFDRRDPQGKLWSGLRTLEAVVQRLALACAQMDAKGRPADEPLLAWGFDPIYFGTQRLTVQDIAAASSTRPIIVVHANLHLMNVNSAALRLAGIDRDNEVEGVVKFATGTHTGEPTGELQEPAAMYLVIRKFGDAGMLAPMTVQGIRSVASLACMQGV
;
A
#
# COMPACT_ATOMS: atom_id res chain seq x y z
N MET A 1 -32.59 -23.72 6.87
CA MET A 1 -31.67 -22.79 6.22
C MET A 1 -32.49 -21.86 5.36
N SER A 2 -32.42 -20.54 5.60
CA SER A 2 -33.23 -19.55 4.90
C SER A 2 -32.61 -19.14 3.59
N ILE A 3 -33.44 -18.94 2.57
CA ILE A 3 -33.03 -18.35 1.29
C ILE A 3 -33.24 -16.84 1.39
N THR A 4 -32.25 -16.04 1.07
CA THR A 4 -32.37 -14.58 0.93
C THR A 4 -32.34 -14.24 -0.54
N VAL A 5 -33.34 -13.49 -1.01
CA VAL A 5 -33.40 -12.96 -2.38
C VAL A 5 -33.10 -11.46 -2.36
N TYR A 6 -32.12 -11.04 -3.15
CA TYR A 6 -31.77 -9.66 -3.36
C TYR A 6 -32.27 -9.20 -4.72
N PRO A 7 -33.27 -8.30 -4.79
CA PRO A 7 -33.63 -7.61 -6.01
C PRO A 7 -32.52 -6.59 -6.37
N ALA A 8 -32.31 -6.39 -7.66
CA ALA A 8 -31.41 -5.37 -8.16
C ALA A 8 -32.01 -4.69 -9.40
N ARG A 9 -31.65 -3.42 -9.64
CA ARG A 9 -32.04 -2.72 -10.87
C ARG A 9 -31.59 -3.48 -12.12
N LYS A 10 -30.41 -4.10 -12.06
CA LYS A 10 -29.83 -4.95 -13.09
C LYS A 10 -28.78 -5.86 -12.48
N ILE A 11 -28.77 -7.10 -12.91
CA ILE A 11 -27.67 -8.04 -12.61
C ILE A 11 -27.00 -8.39 -13.94
N ILE A 12 -25.68 -8.15 -14.03
CA ILE A 12 -24.81 -8.59 -15.12
C ILE A 12 -24.30 -9.97 -14.73
N THR A 13 -24.73 -11.00 -15.45
CA THR A 13 -24.46 -12.38 -15.01
C THR A 13 -23.14 -12.94 -15.55
N MET A 14 -22.56 -12.33 -16.55
CA MET A 14 -21.44 -12.82 -17.34
C MET A 14 -21.72 -14.15 -18.05
N ASN A 15 -22.98 -14.59 -18.10
CA ASN A 15 -23.43 -15.78 -18.83
C ASN A 15 -24.00 -15.34 -20.19
N PRO A 16 -23.43 -15.73 -21.32
CA PRO A 16 -23.92 -15.33 -22.65
C PRO A 16 -25.36 -15.76 -22.94
N ALA A 17 -25.80 -16.89 -22.37
CA ALA A 17 -27.17 -17.39 -22.55
C ALA A 17 -28.23 -16.60 -21.75
N GLN A 18 -27.82 -15.93 -20.68
CA GLN A 18 -28.69 -15.09 -19.84
C GLN A 18 -27.88 -13.89 -19.33
N PRO A 19 -27.53 -12.92 -20.18
CA PRO A 19 -26.60 -11.84 -19.83
C PRO A 19 -27.10 -10.90 -18.72
N HIS A 20 -28.41 -10.84 -18.49
CA HIS A 20 -29.03 -9.98 -17.50
C HIS A 20 -30.06 -10.72 -16.65
N ALA A 21 -30.18 -10.29 -15.41
CA ALA A 21 -31.19 -10.74 -14.45
C ALA A 21 -31.64 -9.56 -13.57
N SER A 22 -32.63 -9.79 -12.70
CA SER A 22 -33.16 -8.81 -11.76
C SER A 22 -33.07 -9.27 -10.29
N HIS A 23 -32.87 -10.56 -10.05
CA HIS A 23 -32.86 -11.13 -8.70
C HIS A 23 -31.73 -12.15 -8.56
N VAL A 24 -31.16 -12.23 -7.37
CA VAL A 24 -30.22 -13.29 -6.97
C VAL A 24 -30.67 -13.90 -5.66
N ALA A 25 -30.76 -15.22 -5.63
CA ALA A 25 -31.00 -15.98 -4.42
C ALA A 25 -29.69 -16.48 -3.80
N VAL A 26 -29.55 -16.28 -2.48
CA VAL A 26 -28.37 -16.68 -1.71
C VAL A 26 -28.84 -17.60 -0.56
N ARG A 27 -28.10 -18.69 -0.36
CA ARG A 27 -28.24 -19.59 0.78
C ARG A 27 -26.86 -19.98 1.28
N ASP A 28 -26.65 -19.87 2.59
CA ASP A 28 -25.39 -20.26 3.27
C ASP A 28 -24.15 -19.59 2.67
N GLY A 29 -24.28 -18.29 2.33
CA GLY A 29 -23.19 -17.49 1.72
C GLY A 29 -22.86 -17.84 0.26
N ARG A 30 -23.69 -18.68 -0.39
CA ARG A 30 -23.51 -19.08 -1.80
C ARG A 30 -24.69 -18.64 -2.66
N ILE A 31 -24.39 -18.21 -3.89
CA ILE A 31 -25.41 -17.95 -4.90
C ILE A 31 -26.09 -19.28 -5.26
N LEU A 32 -27.39 -19.34 -5.04
CA LEU A 32 -28.22 -20.49 -5.36
C LEU A 32 -28.79 -20.40 -6.77
N SER A 33 -29.26 -19.21 -7.16
CA SER A 33 -29.87 -18.97 -8.47
C SER A 33 -29.81 -17.47 -8.80
N VAL A 34 -29.78 -17.16 -10.09
CA VAL A 34 -29.84 -15.77 -10.62
C VAL A 34 -30.86 -15.77 -11.76
N GLY A 35 -31.82 -14.82 -11.74
CA GLY A 35 -32.85 -14.76 -12.77
C GLY A 35 -33.94 -13.73 -12.49
N THR A 36 -35.17 -14.03 -12.89
CA THR A 36 -36.38 -13.30 -12.48
C THR A 36 -36.80 -13.71 -11.07
N LEU A 37 -37.72 -12.96 -10.45
CA LEU A 37 -38.24 -13.32 -9.13
C LEU A 37 -38.83 -14.75 -9.12
N ASP A 38 -39.60 -15.12 -10.14
CA ASP A 38 -40.21 -16.47 -10.23
C ASP A 38 -39.16 -17.56 -10.32
N GLN A 39 -38.10 -17.36 -11.12
CA GLN A 39 -37.01 -18.33 -11.26
C GLN A 39 -36.28 -18.57 -9.94
N VAL A 40 -35.98 -17.50 -9.20
CA VAL A 40 -35.24 -17.64 -7.94
C VAL A 40 -36.12 -18.12 -6.80
N SER A 41 -37.42 -17.88 -6.84
CA SER A 41 -38.41 -18.36 -5.85
C SER A 41 -38.74 -19.84 -6.00
N ALA A 42 -38.46 -20.44 -7.14
CA ALA A 42 -38.67 -21.89 -7.36
C ALA A 42 -37.85 -22.78 -6.42
N TRP A 43 -36.80 -22.22 -5.77
CA TRP A 43 -35.94 -22.93 -4.84
C TRP A 43 -36.49 -23.00 -3.38
N GLY A 44 -37.60 -22.35 -3.09
CA GLY A 44 -38.27 -22.32 -1.79
C GLY A 44 -38.77 -20.94 -1.41
N ALA A 45 -39.41 -20.81 -0.25
CA ALA A 45 -39.93 -19.52 0.23
C ALA A 45 -38.77 -18.61 0.68
N PRO A 46 -38.47 -17.53 -0.04
CA PRO A 46 -37.34 -16.63 0.29
C PRO A 46 -37.76 -15.50 1.22
N THR A 47 -36.80 -14.99 1.98
CA THR A 47 -36.87 -13.64 2.55
C THR A 47 -36.29 -12.65 1.54
N VAL A 48 -37.01 -11.58 1.23
CA VAL A 48 -36.52 -10.54 0.30
C VAL A 48 -35.78 -9.45 1.07
N ASP A 49 -34.56 -9.15 0.65
CA ASP A 49 -33.76 -8.05 1.19
C ASP A 49 -33.54 -7.00 0.08
N PRO A 50 -34.15 -5.80 0.16
CA PRO A 50 -34.14 -4.82 -0.90
C PRO A 50 -32.88 -3.93 -0.97
N ARG A 51 -31.85 -4.19 -0.16
CA ARG A 51 -30.67 -3.31 -0.06
C ARG A 51 -29.94 -3.01 -1.38
N PHE A 52 -30.16 -3.80 -2.40
CA PHE A 52 -29.56 -3.64 -3.72
C PHE A 52 -30.57 -3.27 -4.83
N ALA A 53 -31.81 -2.96 -4.47
CA ALA A 53 -32.89 -2.76 -5.45
C ALA A 53 -32.60 -1.65 -6.48
N ASP A 54 -31.84 -0.61 -6.09
CA ASP A 54 -31.41 0.50 -6.92
C ASP A 54 -30.00 0.31 -7.54
N LYS A 55 -29.34 -0.80 -7.29
CA LYS A 55 -27.96 -1.05 -7.70
C LYS A 55 -27.86 -1.91 -8.95
N VAL A 56 -26.70 -1.87 -9.58
CA VAL A 56 -26.26 -2.87 -10.56
C VAL A 56 -25.37 -3.86 -9.83
N LEU A 57 -25.74 -5.14 -9.89
CA LEU A 57 -24.92 -6.22 -9.35
C LEU A 57 -24.14 -6.90 -10.47
N MET A 58 -22.95 -7.35 -10.19
CA MET A 58 -22.12 -8.14 -11.08
C MET A 58 -21.20 -9.04 -10.25
N PRO A 59 -20.62 -10.11 -10.84
CA PRO A 59 -19.55 -10.86 -10.18
C PRO A 59 -18.39 -9.96 -9.78
N GLY A 60 -17.68 -10.33 -8.73
CA GLY A 60 -16.43 -9.69 -8.36
C GLY A 60 -15.41 -9.76 -9.48
N PHE A 61 -14.48 -8.81 -9.51
CA PHE A 61 -13.37 -8.83 -10.44
C PHE A 61 -12.39 -9.96 -10.11
N ILE A 62 -11.63 -10.38 -11.10
CA ILE A 62 -10.53 -11.33 -10.96
C ILE A 62 -9.24 -10.57 -11.15
N GLU A 63 -8.38 -10.57 -10.12
CA GLU A 63 -7.06 -9.98 -10.20
C GLU A 63 -6.15 -10.81 -11.11
N GLY A 64 -5.69 -10.21 -12.19
CA GLY A 64 -4.83 -10.87 -13.15
C GLY A 64 -3.34 -10.80 -12.81
N HIS A 65 -2.93 -9.86 -11.97
CA HIS A 65 -1.54 -9.66 -11.53
C HIS A 65 -1.48 -8.85 -10.25
N SER A 66 -0.89 -9.40 -9.20
CA SER A 66 -0.76 -8.75 -7.91
C SER A 66 0.52 -9.16 -7.18
N HIS A 67 1.07 -8.23 -6.39
CA HIS A 67 2.24 -8.48 -5.57
C HIS A 67 1.82 -8.72 -4.12
N LEU A 68 1.62 -9.96 -3.74
CA LEU A 68 1.17 -10.33 -2.38
C LEU A 68 2.09 -9.78 -1.27
N LYS A 69 3.36 -9.57 -1.57
CA LYS A 69 4.34 -8.95 -0.67
C LYS A 69 3.94 -7.54 -0.23
N GLU A 70 3.25 -6.78 -1.07
CA GLU A 70 2.84 -5.41 -0.77
C GLU A 70 1.90 -5.32 0.44
N GLY A 71 1.21 -6.40 0.79
CA GLY A 71 0.40 -6.46 2.00
C GLY A 71 1.20 -6.24 3.28
N SER A 72 2.47 -6.66 3.32
CA SER A 72 3.37 -6.44 4.47
C SER A 72 3.87 -5.00 4.57
N MET A 73 3.76 -4.21 3.49
CA MET A 73 4.17 -2.80 3.51
C MET A 73 3.23 -1.93 4.34
N TRP A 74 2.02 -2.39 4.63
CA TRP A 74 1.09 -1.68 5.52
C TRP A 74 1.50 -1.67 6.99
N ASP A 75 2.53 -2.43 7.37
CA ASP A 75 3.19 -2.32 8.67
C ASP A 75 4.10 -1.07 8.76
N MET A 76 4.35 -0.40 7.61
CA MET A 76 5.13 0.82 7.50
C MET A 76 4.23 2.05 7.29
N HIS A 77 4.80 3.26 7.44
CA HIS A 77 4.07 4.51 7.24
C HIS A 77 3.83 4.81 5.76
N TYR A 78 2.59 4.98 5.35
CA TYR A 78 2.24 5.32 3.97
C TYR A 78 2.53 6.80 3.65
N LEU A 79 3.26 7.03 2.57
CA LEU A 79 3.66 8.36 2.07
C LEU A 79 3.22 8.63 0.63
N GLY A 80 2.31 7.84 0.09
CA GLY A 80 1.93 7.93 -1.31
C GLY A 80 1.12 9.18 -1.66
N TRP A 81 1.09 9.49 -2.94
CA TRP A 81 0.34 10.62 -3.51
C TRP A 81 -1.17 10.48 -3.42
N PHE A 82 -1.70 9.27 -3.56
CA PHE A 82 -3.14 9.01 -3.56
C PHE A 82 -3.68 8.70 -2.17
N ASP A 83 -4.94 9.05 -1.94
CA ASP A 83 -5.68 8.55 -0.80
C ASP A 83 -5.78 7.03 -0.90
N ARG A 84 -5.43 6.31 0.16
CA ARG A 84 -5.54 4.84 0.21
C ARG A 84 -6.13 4.38 1.53
N ARG A 85 -6.91 3.30 1.48
CA ARG A 85 -7.34 2.59 2.69
C ARG A 85 -6.34 1.50 3.01
N ASP A 86 -5.99 1.41 4.30
CA ASP A 86 -5.22 0.27 4.79
C ASP A 86 -6.11 -0.99 4.93
N PRO A 87 -5.53 -2.16 5.22
CA PRO A 87 -6.27 -3.41 5.39
C PRO A 87 -7.32 -3.39 6.52
N GLN A 88 -7.24 -2.44 7.44
CA GLN A 88 -8.20 -2.21 8.51
C GLN A 88 -9.30 -1.21 8.12
N GLY A 89 -9.23 -0.68 6.89
CA GLY A 89 -10.21 0.27 6.34
C GLY A 89 -9.96 1.74 6.70
N LYS A 90 -8.88 2.06 7.45
CA LYS A 90 -8.50 3.43 7.76
C LYS A 90 -8.06 4.15 6.48
N LEU A 91 -8.60 5.33 6.24
CA LEU A 91 -8.18 6.19 5.15
C LEU A 91 -6.88 6.93 5.49
N TRP A 92 -5.88 6.76 4.64
CA TRP A 92 -4.65 7.53 4.63
C TRP A 92 -4.74 8.56 3.50
N SER A 93 -4.78 9.84 3.86
CA SER A 93 -4.78 10.93 2.87
C SER A 93 -3.45 10.95 2.12
N GLY A 94 -3.52 11.11 0.82
CA GLY A 94 -2.36 11.26 -0.04
C GLY A 94 -1.58 12.56 0.24
N LEU A 95 -0.30 12.55 -0.07
CA LEU A 95 0.61 13.67 0.15
C LEU A 95 0.92 14.33 -1.19
N ARG A 96 0.68 15.64 -1.29
CA ARG A 96 0.75 16.38 -2.55
C ARG A 96 1.96 17.32 -2.61
N THR A 97 2.73 17.44 -1.53
CA THR A 97 3.96 18.25 -1.46
C THR A 97 5.04 17.55 -0.66
N LEU A 98 6.32 17.89 -0.91
CA LEU A 98 7.43 17.33 -0.13
C LEU A 98 7.36 17.75 1.33
N GLU A 99 6.88 18.96 1.62
CA GLU A 99 6.68 19.42 3.00
C GLU A 99 5.70 18.51 3.74
N ALA A 100 4.60 18.09 3.09
CA ALA A 100 3.65 17.18 3.70
C ALA A 100 4.24 15.78 3.95
N VAL A 101 5.14 15.32 3.06
CA VAL A 101 5.89 14.08 3.24
C VAL A 101 6.79 14.18 4.47
N VAL A 102 7.60 15.25 4.56
CA VAL A 102 8.50 15.49 5.68
C VAL A 102 7.74 15.65 7.01
N GLN A 103 6.63 16.39 7.01
CA GLN A 103 5.77 16.54 8.18
C GLN A 103 5.22 15.19 8.67
N ARG A 104 4.79 14.31 7.76
CA ARG A 104 4.31 12.97 8.15
C ARG A 104 5.42 12.12 8.73
N LEU A 105 6.63 12.17 8.17
CA LEU A 105 7.80 11.51 8.74
C LEU A 105 8.14 12.04 10.14
N ALA A 106 8.12 13.36 10.34
CA ALA A 106 8.39 13.98 11.64
C ALA A 106 7.36 13.55 12.69
N LEU A 107 6.07 13.53 12.34
CA LEU A 107 5.02 13.05 13.23
C LEU A 107 5.21 11.57 13.59
N ALA A 108 5.61 10.75 12.64
CA ALA A 108 5.86 9.34 12.89
C ALA A 108 7.07 9.13 13.81
N CYS A 109 8.17 9.87 13.63
CA CYS A 109 9.31 9.88 14.54
C CYS A 109 8.89 10.27 15.96
N ALA A 110 8.16 11.39 16.11
CA ALA A 110 7.67 11.83 17.40
C ALA A 110 6.76 10.81 18.10
N GLN A 111 5.94 10.08 17.33
CA GLN A 111 5.10 9.00 17.88
C GLN A 111 5.94 7.80 18.35
N MET A 112 7.03 7.47 17.66
CA MET A 112 7.96 6.43 18.10
C MET A 112 8.65 6.83 19.40
N ASP A 113 9.13 8.09 19.48
CA ASP A 113 9.79 8.63 20.67
C ASP A 113 8.83 8.67 21.88
N ALA A 114 7.60 9.12 21.67
CA ALA A 114 6.56 9.14 22.72
C ALA A 114 6.20 7.73 23.23
N LYS A 115 6.40 6.70 22.42
CA LYS A 115 6.22 5.29 22.81
C LYS A 115 7.48 4.68 23.42
N GLY A 116 8.55 5.44 23.62
CA GLY A 116 9.81 4.96 24.17
C GLY A 116 10.56 3.99 23.24
N ARG A 117 10.33 4.05 21.92
CA ARG A 117 11.06 3.20 20.98
C ARG A 117 12.53 3.59 20.91
N PRO A 118 13.47 2.63 20.80
CA PRO A 118 14.89 2.92 20.71
C PRO A 118 15.22 3.95 19.63
N ALA A 119 16.18 4.84 19.91
CA ALA A 119 16.53 5.92 18.96
C ALA A 119 17.19 5.41 17.66
N ASP A 120 17.80 4.24 17.71
CA ASP A 120 18.42 3.53 16.58
C ASP A 120 17.44 2.64 15.80
N GLU A 121 16.23 2.47 16.32
CA GLU A 121 15.18 1.78 15.60
C GLU A 121 14.73 2.60 14.38
N PRO A 122 14.77 2.02 13.15
CA PRO A 122 14.45 2.76 11.95
C PRO A 122 12.96 3.08 11.84
N LEU A 123 12.64 4.29 11.38
CA LEU A 123 11.34 4.59 10.83
C LEU A 123 11.26 4.06 9.41
N LEU A 124 10.33 3.15 9.16
CA LEU A 124 10.07 2.60 7.83
C LEU A 124 8.83 3.26 7.21
N ALA A 125 8.95 3.72 5.99
CA ALA A 125 7.89 4.35 5.23
C ALA A 125 7.89 3.89 3.77
N TRP A 126 6.76 3.99 3.07
CA TRP A 126 6.62 3.50 1.70
C TRP A 126 5.63 4.30 0.87
N GLY A 127 5.65 4.07 -0.45
CA GLY A 127 4.63 4.58 -1.36
C GLY A 127 4.92 5.96 -1.94
N PHE A 128 6.04 6.60 -1.55
CA PHE A 128 6.50 7.82 -2.21
C PHE A 128 6.82 7.53 -3.68
N ASP A 129 6.44 8.44 -4.58
CA ASP A 129 6.78 8.34 -5.99
C ASP A 129 7.10 9.73 -6.54
N PRO A 130 8.37 9.98 -6.90
CA PRO A 130 8.82 11.30 -7.34
C PRO A 130 8.15 11.78 -8.63
N ILE A 131 7.55 10.89 -9.42
CA ILE A 131 6.88 11.24 -10.68
C ILE A 131 5.75 12.27 -10.47
N TYR A 132 5.12 12.28 -9.29
CA TYR A 132 4.04 13.20 -8.95
C TYR A 132 4.51 14.55 -8.42
N PHE A 133 5.81 14.69 -8.13
CA PHE A 133 6.41 15.91 -7.55
C PHE A 133 7.17 16.74 -8.59
N GLY A 134 6.99 16.46 -9.88
CA GLY A 134 7.62 17.18 -10.99
C GLY A 134 9.15 16.97 -11.01
N THR A 135 9.91 18.05 -10.89
CA THR A 135 11.38 18.00 -10.85
C THR A 135 11.95 17.88 -9.43
N GLN A 136 11.11 17.93 -8.42
CA GLN A 136 11.54 17.85 -7.02
C GLN A 136 11.92 16.42 -6.64
N ARG A 137 13.03 16.28 -5.92
CA ARG A 137 13.49 15.01 -5.37
C ARG A 137 13.56 15.12 -3.86
N LEU A 138 13.18 14.04 -3.18
CA LEU A 138 13.33 13.92 -1.74
C LEU A 138 14.82 13.69 -1.43
N THR A 139 15.44 14.62 -0.73
CA THR A 139 16.88 14.55 -0.44
C THR A 139 17.14 14.20 1.02
N VAL A 140 18.40 13.89 1.31
CA VAL A 140 18.86 13.64 2.69
C VAL A 140 18.61 14.85 3.59
N GLN A 141 18.69 16.09 3.06
CA GLN A 141 18.42 17.31 3.80
C GLN A 141 16.93 17.45 4.14
N ASP A 142 16.05 17.13 3.20
CA ASP A 142 14.60 17.15 3.43
C ASP A 142 14.22 16.16 4.55
N ILE A 143 14.74 14.94 4.48
CA ILE A 143 14.42 13.92 5.49
C ILE A 143 15.05 14.25 6.85
N ALA A 144 16.22 14.92 6.86
CA ALA A 144 16.87 15.36 8.10
C ALA A 144 16.00 16.34 8.91
N ALA A 145 15.12 17.10 8.24
CA ALA A 145 14.14 17.96 8.92
C ALA A 145 13.10 17.16 9.74
N ALA A 146 12.86 15.89 9.40
CA ALA A 146 12.01 15.01 10.19
C ALA A 146 12.77 14.39 11.38
N SER A 147 14.00 13.91 11.15
CA SER A 147 14.93 13.47 12.20
C SER A 147 16.35 13.36 11.64
N SER A 148 17.32 13.92 12.38
CA SER A 148 18.76 13.81 12.08
C SER A 148 19.42 12.62 12.77
N THR A 149 18.77 12.00 13.75
CA THR A 149 19.33 10.95 14.62
C THR A 149 18.72 9.59 14.40
N ARG A 150 17.39 9.49 14.34
CA ARG A 150 16.68 8.25 14.03
C ARG A 150 16.87 7.90 12.56
N PRO A 151 17.29 6.68 12.22
CA PRO A 151 17.34 6.24 10.82
C PRO A 151 15.94 6.29 10.18
N ILE A 152 15.85 6.87 8.99
CA ILE A 152 14.59 6.93 8.21
C ILE A 152 14.84 6.28 6.86
N ILE A 153 13.94 5.38 6.48
CA ILE A 153 13.96 4.64 5.22
C ILE A 153 12.61 4.83 4.53
N VAL A 154 12.63 5.42 3.35
CA VAL A 154 11.44 5.67 2.51
C VAL A 154 11.55 4.85 1.22
N VAL A 155 10.69 3.87 1.08
CA VAL A 155 10.61 3.03 -0.10
C VAL A 155 9.68 3.66 -1.11
N HIS A 156 10.13 3.74 -2.34
CA HIS A 156 9.28 4.23 -3.41
C HIS A 156 8.19 3.22 -3.79
N ALA A 157 7.13 3.74 -4.44
CA ALA A 157 6.02 2.92 -4.88
C ALA A 157 6.42 1.86 -5.92
N ASN A 158 7.48 2.12 -6.70
CA ASN A 158 8.00 1.18 -7.70
C ASN A 158 8.89 0.08 -7.13
N LEU A 159 9.28 0.15 -5.85
CA LEU A 159 10.17 -0.79 -5.15
C LEU A 159 11.61 -0.87 -5.71
N HIS A 160 11.99 0.00 -6.65
CA HIS A 160 13.33 0.09 -7.22
C HIS A 160 14.14 1.27 -6.70
N LEU A 161 13.50 2.18 -5.96
CA LEU A 161 14.11 3.36 -5.39
C LEU A 161 13.85 3.45 -3.88
N MET A 162 14.79 4.04 -3.19
CA MET A 162 14.70 4.30 -1.75
C MET A 162 15.34 5.65 -1.44
N ASN A 163 14.74 6.42 -0.53
CA ASN A 163 15.41 7.57 0.08
C ASN A 163 15.69 7.30 1.56
N VAL A 164 16.84 7.75 2.02
CA VAL A 164 17.28 7.57 3.41
C VAL A 164 17.91 8.86 3.93
N ASN A 165 17.91 9.03 5.26
CA ASN A 165 18.61 10.15 5.90
C ASN A 165 20.08 9.83 6.22
N SER A 166 20.81 10.85 6.68
CA SER A 166 22.23 10.72 7.04
C SER A 166 22.49 9.69 8.13
N ALA A 167 21.54 9.46 9.04
CA ALA A 167 21.68 8.44 10.08
C ALA A 167 21.73 7.02 9.47
N ALA A 168 20.84 6.74 8.50
CA ALA A 168 20.84 5.47 7.80
C ALA A 168 22.07 5.29 6.89
N LEU A 169 22.52 6.35 6.19
CA LEU A 169 23.73 6.31 5.37
C LEU A 169 24.96 5.98 6.23
N ARG A 170 25.12 6.66 7.37
CA ARG A 170 26.25 6.38 8.29
C ARG A 170 26.27 4.94 8.77
N LEU A 171 25.13 4.36 9.14
CA LEU A 171 25.04 2.96 9.56
C LEU A 171 25.41 2.00 8.42
N ALA A 172 25.07 2.36 7.19
CA ALA A 172 25.42 1.59 6.00
C ALA A 172 26.89 1.70 5.59
N GLY A 173 27.61 2.71 6.10
CA GLY A 173 28.97 3.05 5.69
C GLY A 173 28.99 3.68 4.30
N ILE A 174 27.94 4.43 3.93
CA ILE A 174 27.82 5.12 2.66
C ILE A 174 28.17 6.60 2.89
N ASP A 175 29.21 7.08 2.23
CA ASP A 175 29.73 8.43 2.36
C ASP A 175 30.20 9.01 1.03
N ARG A 176 30.89 10.16 1.09
CA ARG A 176 31.43 10.85 -0.05
C ARG A 176 32.56 10.07 -0.76
N ASP A 177 33.38 9.38 0.02
CA ASP A 177 34.66 8.86 -0.43
C ASP A 177 34.52 7.47 -1.08
N ASN A 178 33.43 6.77 -0.84
CA ASN A 178 33.18 5.48 -1.47
C ASN A 178 32.30 5.58 -2.73
N GLU A 179 32.71 4.85 -3.75
CA GLU A 179 31.92 4.66 -4.97
C GLU A 179 31.08 3.39 -4.85
N VAL A 180 29.76 3.58 -4.82
CA VAL A 180 28.79 2.48 -4.74
C VAL A 180 27.80 2.64 -5.87
N GLU A 181 27.69 1.65 -6.72
CA GLU A 181 26.71 1.62 -7.80
C GLU A 181 25.29 1.75 -7.23
N GLY A 182 24.49 2.62 -7.86
CA GLY A 182 23.11 2.89 -7.43
C GLY A 182 22.98 3.91 -6.28
N VAL A 183 24.08 4.39 -5.70
CA VAL A 183 24.06 5.52 -4.75
C VAL A 183 24.15 6.83 -5.52
N VAL A 184 23.08 7.64 -5.47
CA VAL A 184 23.04 8.94 -6.14
C VAL A 184 23.78 9.97 -5.30
N LYS A 185 24.70 10.70 -5.95
CA LYS A 185 25.48 11.80 -5.34
C LYS A 185 25.09 13.14 -5.93
N PHE A 186 25.27 14.22 -5.16
CA PHE A 186 25.07 15.57 -5.65
C PHE A 186 26.11 15.87 -6.73
N ALA A 187 25.65 16.27 -7.91
CA ALA A 187 26.53 16.59 -9.05
C ALA A 187 27.13 18.01 -8.97
N THR A 188 26.43 18.93 -8.29
CA THR A 188 26.81 20.36 -8.21
C THR A 188 26.43 20.95 -6.84
N GLY A 189 27.01 22.12 -6.54
CA GLY A 189 26.70 22.88 -5.32
C GLY A 189 27.62 22.56 -4.15
N THR A 190 27.24 23.02 -2.97
CA THR A 190 28.05 22.90 -1.73
C THR A 190 28.19 21.44 -1.25
N HIS A 191 27.31 20.56 -1.67
CA HIS A 191 27.29 19.14 -1.31
C HIS A 191 27.81 18.22 -2.43
N THR A 192 28.50 18.75 -3.43
CA THR A 192 29.04 17.96 -4.57
C THR A 192 29.80 16.72 -4.07
N GLY A 193 29.45 15.57 -4.61
CA GLY A 193 30.02 14.27 -4.25
C GLY A 193 29.44 13.62 -2.99
N GLU A 194 28.65 14.33 -2.20
CA GLU A 194 27.96 13.70 -1.06
C GLU A 194 26.75 12.90 -1.54
N PRO A 195 26.38 11.78 -0.86
CA PRO A 195 25.16 11.04 -1.17
C PRO A 195 23.91 11.91 -1.00
N THR A 196 23.02 11.88 -1.98
CA THR A 196 21.74 12.61 -1.91
C THR A 196 20.74 11.97 -0.96
N GLY A 197 20.98 10.73 -0.53
CA GLY A 197 20.06 9.87 0.18
C GLY A 197 19.23 8.98 -0.74
N GLU A 198 19.27 9.18 -2.05
CA GLU A 198 18.59 8.30 -3.01
C GLU A 198 19.48 7.10 -3.35
N LEU A 199 18.91 5.89 -3.20
CA LEU A 199 19.51 4.62 -3.55
C LEU A 199 18.65 3.97 -4.64
N GLN A 200 19.31 3.55 -5.71
CA GLN A 200 18.67 2.98 -6.89
C GLN A 200 19.02 1.50 -6.98
N GLU A 201 18.04 0.71 -7.33
CA GLU A 201 18.08 -0.74 -7.48
C GLU A 201 18.32 -1.52 -6.18
N PRO A 202 17.88 -2.78 -6.11
CA PRO A 202 17.93 -3.60 -4.91
C PRO A 202 19.32 -3.75 -4.31
N ALA A 203 20.38 -3.73 -5.13
CA ALA A 203 21.74 -3.89 -4.65
C ALA A 203 22.18 -2.74 -3.72
N ALA A 204 21.96 -1.48 -4.13
CA ALA A 204 22.26 -0.31 -3.31
C ALA A 204 21.33 -0.23 -2.09
N MET A 205 20.05 -0.50 -2.26
CA MET A 205 19.06 -0.51 -1.19
C MET A 205 19.41 -1.52 -0.09
N TYR A 206 19.91 -2.71 -0.48
CA TYR A 206 20.29 -3.76 0.45
C TYR A 206 21.43 -3.38 1.39
N LEU A 207 22.33 -2.47 0.99
CA LEU A 207 23.42 -1.98 1.86
C LEU A 207 22.89 -1.34 3.14
N VAL A 208 21.77 -0.62 3.03
CA VAL A 208 21.08 -0.02 4.17
C VAL A 208 20.22 -1.07 4.89
N ILE A 209 19.39 -1.79 4.16
CA ILE A 209 18.40 -2.73 4.71
C ILE A 209 19.08 -3.78 5.60
N ARG A 210 20.21 -4.36 5.17
CA ARG A 210 20.95 -5.39 5.91
C ARG A 210 21.42 -4.93 7.30
N LYS A 211 21.47 -3.61 7.56
CA LYS A 211 21.88 -3.09 8.87
C LYS A 211 20.75 -3.14 9.91
N PHE A 212 19.53 -3.33 9.47
CA PHE A 212 18.34 -3.37 10.32
C PHE A 212 17.74 -4.78 10.44
N GLY A 213 18.47 -5.81 10.01
CA GLY A 213 18.02 -7.20 10.05
C GLY A 213 16.82 -7.47 9.15
N ASP A 214 16.01 -8.46 9.53
CA ASP A 214 14.82 -8.88 8.76
C ASP A 214 13.67 -7.87 8.77
N ALA A 215 13.77 -6.79 9.55
CA ALA A 215 12.78 -5.72 9.60
C ALA A 215 12.75 -4.86 8.32
N GLY A 216 13.64 -5.12 7.37
CA GLY A 216 13.71 -4.37 6.12
C GLY A 216 12.59 -4.74 5.15
N MET A 217 12.47 -3.90 4.10
CA MET A 217 11.51 -4.03 2.99
C MET A 217 11.55 -5.35 2.24
N LEU A 218 12.62 -6.10 2.42
CA LEU A 218 12.80 -7.44 1.86
C LEU A 218 12.32 -8.51 2.85
N ALA A 219 11.64 -8.11 3.93
CA ALA A 219 11.01 -9.04 4.85
C ALA A 219 10.23 -10.10 4.08
N PRO A 220 10.32 -11.35 4.48
CA PRO A 220 9.61 -12.41 3.80
C PRO A 220 8.12 -12.13 3.80
N MET A 221 7.44 -12.53 2.75
CA MET A 221 5.98 -12.47 2.65
C MET A 221 5.36 -13.18 3.87
N THR A 222 4.66 -12.42 4.69
CA THR A 222 4.03 -12.95 5.91
C THR A 222 2.60 -13.41 5.64
N VAL A 223 2.09 -14.35 6.44
CA VAL A 223 0.67 -14.75 6.40
C VAL A 223 -0.23 -13.53 6.64
N GLN A 224 0.17 -12.63 7.54
CA GLN A 224 -0.58 -11.40 7.79
C GLN A 224 -0.56 -10.47 6.57
N GLY A 225 0.56 -10.32 5.89
CA GLY A 225 0.67 -9.54 4.64
C GLY A 225 -0.26 -10.10 3.55
N ILE A 226 -0.29 -11.42 3.36
CA ILE A 226 -1.22 -12.06 2.41
C ILE A 226 -2.67 -11.76 2.78
N ARG A 227 -3.05 -11.88 4.05
CA ARG A 227 -4.39 -11.53 4.54
C ARG A 227 -4.71 -10.06 4.29
N SER A 228 -3.75 -9.18 4.44
CA SER A 228 -3.88 -7.74 4.17
C SER A 228 -4.23 -7.47 2.70
N VAL A 229 -3.52 -8.10 1.76
CA VAL A 229 -3.85 -8.00 0.31
C VAL A 229 -5.24 -8.53 0.04
N ALA A 230 -5.58 -9.72 0.57
CA ALA A 230 -6.90 -10.30 0.38
C ALA A 230 -8.02 -9.39 0.91
N SER A 231 -7.82 -8.77 2.08
CA SER A 231 -8.77 -7.81 2.63
C SER A 231 -8.94 -6.58 1.74
N LEU A 232 -7.83 -6.03 1.22
CA LEU A 232 -7.86 -4.89 0.29
C LEU A 232 -8.57 -5.26 -1.01
N ALA A 233 -8.29 -6.44 -1.57
CA ALA A 233 -8.93 -6.95 -2.77
C ALA A 233 -10.45 -7.07 -2.57
N CYS A 234 -10.90 -7.71 -1.49
CA CYS A 234 -12.32 -7.81 -1.15
C CYS A 234 -13.00 -6.44 -1.01
N MET A 235 -12.32 -5.43 -0.41
CA MET A 235 -12.86 -4.07 -0.30
C MET A 235 -13.02 -3.38 -1.65
N GLN A 236 -12.30 -3.81 -2.68
CA GLN A 236 -12.37 -3.29 -4.04
C GLN A 236 -13.25 -4.15 -4.96
N GLY A 237 -13.81 -5.24 -4.46
CA GLY A 237 -14.66 -6.14 -5.25
C GLY A 237 -13.89 -7.15 -6.10
N VAL A 238 -12.68 -7.51 -5.68
CA VAL A 238 -11.83 -8.53 -6.30
C VAL A 238 -11.93 -9.85 -5.54
#